data_38860952ddec8b663ca8a4752ccd41f5
#
_entry.id   38860952ddec8b663ca8a4752ccd41f5
#
_cell.length_a   1.000
_cell.length_b   1.000
_cell.length_c   1.000
_cell.angle_alpha   90.00
_cell.angle_beta   90.00
_cell.angle_gamma   90.00
#
_symmetry.space_group_name_H-M   'P 1'
#
loop_
_entity.id
_entity.type
_entity.pdbx_description
1 polymer ?
#
loop_
_entity_poly.entity_id
_entity_poly.type
_entity_poly.pdbx_seq_one_letter_code
_entity_poly.pdbx_strand_id
1 'polypeptide(L)'
;MSRRAIIFAAFFVFILTLVFPSQSFAMHSRSRKARVRVRTRHGHLRHVRWNPVLRGSYDSMLRQNEEIDRLGLLRIQDDEELDELIADNELVEITEGAGLRLAPNLLPNRRYCKPWTRDFVEDMGQAYYEEFGSYIQINSAVRTAEQQKKLRRHNRNAAPIEGDVASSHMAGLTVDINKRGLTRKQHKWIEDYLKKYRDEGLIEVAEERRQACFHVMISERYSEWKEQQNQPTTQAPAQSQPEPSVGVE
;
A
#
# COMPACT_ATOMS: atom_id res chain seq x y z
N MET A 1 62.41 -33.45 27.77
CA MET A 1 61.08 -34.01 28.08
C MET A 1 60.37 -32.99 28.98
N SER A 2 59.53 -32.13 28.41
CA SER A 2 58.87 -31.07 29.16
C SER A 2 57.34 -31.30 29.07
N ARG A 3 56.72 -31.50 30.22
CA ARG A 3 55.27 -31.68 30.37
C ARG A 3 54.64 -30.30 30.48
N ARG A 4 53.81 -29.94 29.51
CA ARG A 4 52.96 -28.72 29.57
C ARG A 4 51.63 -29.08 30.23
N ALA A 5 51.38 -28.48 31.37
CA ALA A 5 50.13 -28.55 32.07
C ALA A 5 49.10 -27.61 31.39
N ILE A 6 47.91 -28.14 31.07
CA ILE A 6 46.79 -27.39 30.53
C ILE A 6 45.91 -26.99 31.71
N ILE A 7 45.81 -25.68 31.97
CA ILE A 7 44.94 -25.12 32.99
C ILE A 7 43.56 -24.83 32.32
N PHE A 8 42.52 -25.57 32.70
CA PHE A 8 41.13 -25.25 32.37
C PHE A 8 40.62 -24.14 33.28
N ALA A 9 40.40 -22.98 32.72
CA ALA A 9 39.67 -21.91 33.42
C ALA A 9 38.16 -22.07 33.15
N ALA A 10 37.43 -22.44 34.19
CA ALA A 10 35.97 -22.49 34.16
C ALA A 10 35.42 -21.05 34.26
N PHE A 11 34.81 -20.53 33.19
CA PHE A 11 34.07 -19.28 33.22
C PHE A 11 32.67 -19.56 33.75
N PHE A 12 32.41 -19.10 34.98
CA PHE A 12 31.09 -19.07 35.58
C PHE A 12 30.34 -17.85 35.01
N VAL A 13 29.42 -18.07 34.07
CA VAL A 13 28.53 -17.01 33.58
C VAL A 13 27.37 -16.85 34.59
N PHE A 14 27.42 -15.78 35.34
CA PHE A 14 26.32 -15.36 36.23
C PHE A 14 25.25 -14.69 35.35
N ILE A 15 24.18 -15.42 35.03
CA ILE A 15 23.01 -14.84 34.33
C ILE A 15 22.21 -14.05 35.37
N LEU A 16 22.40 -12.74 35.40
CA LEU A 16 21.57 -11.81 36.16
C LEU A 16 20.28 -11.58 35.35
N THR A 17 19.20 -12.27 35.70
CA THR A 17 17.86 -11.99 35.15
C THR A 17 17.34 -10.68 35.74
N LEU A 18 17.54 -9.59 34.99
CA LEU A 18 16.86 -8.33 35.27
C LEU A 18 15.40 -8.47 34.83
N VAL A 19 14.52 -8.69 35.81
CA VAL A 19 13.08 -8.56 35.62
C VAL A 19 12.77 -7.08 35.44
N PHE A 20 12.61 -6.63 34.19
CA PHE A 20 12.05 -5.31 33.92
C PHE A 20 10.53 -5.40 34.08
N PRO A 21 9.91 -4.54 34.90
CA PRO A 21 8.46 -4.41 34.90
C PRO A 21 8.05 -3.84 33.57
N SER A 22 7.25 -4.61 32.82
CA SER A 22 6.59 -4.14 31.59
C SER A 22 5.65 -2.99 31.96
N GLN A 23 6.15 -1.76 31.83
CA GLN A 23 5.28 -0.60 31.85
C GLN A 23 4.49 -0.61 30.54
N SER A 24 3.25 -1.04 30.62
CA SER A 24 2.26 -0.82 29.57
C SER A 24 2.11 0.68 29.38
N PHE A 25 2.86 1.25 28.43
CA PHE A 25 2.56 2.57 27.91
C PHE A 25 1.23 2.48 27.16
N ALA A 26 0.14 2.69 27.89
CA ALA A 26 -1.15 3.00 27.28
C ALA A 26 -0.98 4.33 26.55
N MET A 27 -0.54 4.27 25.32
CA MET A 27 -0.45 5.41 24.41
C MET A 27 -1.88 5.83 24.09
N HIS A 28 -2.42 6.74 24.93
CA HIS A 28 -3.67 7.42 24.61
C HIS A 28 -3.48 8.20 23.32
N SER A 29 -3.74 7.54 22.20
CA SER A 29 -3.90 8.19 20.91
C SER A 29 -5.06 9.18 21.02
N ARG A 30 -4.75 10.41 21.45
CA ARG A 30 -5.67 11.54 21.32
C ARG A 30 -5.81 11.83 19.83
N SER A 31 -6.71 11.10 19.18
CA SER A 31 -7.20 11.39 17.84
C SER A 31 -7.62 12.86 17.81
N ARG A 32 -6.73 13.74 17.35
CA ARG A 32 -7.07 15.13 17.06
C ARG A 32 -8.02 15.14 15.87
N LYS A 33 -9.33 15.09 16.19
CA LYS A 33 -10.41 15.16 15.21
C LYS A 33 -10.26 16.47 14.44
N ALA A 34 -9.77 16.37 13.21
CA ALA A 34 -9.62 17.53 12.35
C ALA A 34 -11.02 18.05 12.00
N ARG A 35 -11.29 19.32 12.28
CA ARG A 35 -12.55 19.99 11.97
C ARG A 35 -12.42 20.76 10.65
N VAL A 36 -13.23 20.41 9.68
CA VAL A 36 -13.37 21.18 8.43
C VAL A 36 -14.42 22.26 8.63
N ARG A 37 -14.09 23.50 8.27
CA ARG A 37 -15.05 24.60 8.28
C ARG A 37 -15.78 24.65 6.93
N VAL A 38 -17.05 24.36 6.93
CA VAL A 38 -17.92 24.54 5.75
C VAL A 38 -18.76 25.77 5.95
N ARG A 39 -18.68 26.73 5.02
CA ARG A 39 -19.48 27.96 5.05
C ARG A 39 -20.88 27.66 4.54
N THR A 40 -21.90 27.80 5.38
CA THR A 40 -23.28 27.67 5.00
C THR A 40 -23.83 29.01 4.50
N ARG A 41 -24.92 28.99 3.71
CA ARG A 41 -25.58 30.17 3.13
C ARG A 41 -26.03 31.22 4.18
N HIS A 42 -26.12 30.86 5.47
CA HIS A 42 -26.51 31.70 6.58
C HIS A 42 -25.35 32.12 7.48
N GLY A 43 -24.11 32.06 7.00
CA GLY A 43 -22.96 32.59 7.75
C GLY A 43 -22.50 31.76 8.95
N HIS A 44 -23.23 30.74 9.36
CA HIS A 44 -22.80 29.83 10.44
C HIS A 44 -21.82 28.80 9.94
N LEU A 45 -20.60 28.82 10.49
CA LEU A 45 -19.57 27.82 10.22
C LEU A 45 -19.94 26.52 10.95
N ARG A 46 -20.45 25.54 10.20
CA ARG A 46 -20.59 24.18 10.73
C ARG A 46 -19.22 23.50 10.71
N HIS A 47 -18.78 23.05 11.86
CA HIS A 47 -17.63 22.18 11.98
C HIS A 47 -18.01 20.75 11.56
N VAL A 48 -17.79 20.43 10.29
CA VAL A 48 -17.96 19.06 9.83
C VAL A 48 -16.77 18.24 10.29
N ARG A 49 -17.06 17.18 11.03
CA ARG A 49 -16.03 16.23 11.48
C ARG A 49 -15.55 15.45 10.26
N TRP A 50 -14.25 15.54 9.97
CA TRP A 50 -13.65 14.71 8.94
C TRP A 50 -13.61 13.26 9.44
N ASN A 51 -14.31 12.37 8.75
CA ASN A 51 -14.38 10.95 9.07
C ASN A 51 -14.43 10.17 7.75
N PRO A 52 -13.26 9.93 7.12
CA PRO A 52 -13.19 9.24 5.85
C PRO A 52 -13.55 7.75 6.02
N VAL A 53 -14.11 7.17 4.96
CA VAL A 53 -14.41 5.73 4.88
C VAL A 53 -13.12 4.91 4.89
N LEU A 54 -12.10 5.39 4.17
CA LEU A 54 -10.79 4.76 4.04
C LEU A 54 -9.79 5.42 5.01
N ARG A 55 -10.00 5.20 6.30
CA ARG A 55 -9.16 5.81 7.31
C ARG A 55 -7.90 4.97 7.56
N GLY A 56 -6.72 5.58 7.36
CA GLY A 56 -5.45 4.99 7.78
C GLY A 56 -5.39 4.75 9.28
N SER A 57 -4.81 3.64 9.68
CA SER A 57 -4.59 3.24 11.07
C SER A 57 -3.15 2.76 11.26
N TYR A 58 -2.72 2.62 12.51
CA TYR A 58 -1.45 1.98 12.84
C TYR A 58 -1.43 0.54 12.33
N ASP A 59 -2.50 -0.21 12.52
CA ASP A 59 -2.63 -1.60 12.07
C ASP A 59 -2.54 -1.72 10.53
N SER A 60 -3.09 -0.74 9.79
CA SER A 60 -2.92 -0.70 8.33
C SER A 60 -1.44 -0.53 7.93
N MET A 61 -0.69 0.30 8.64
CA MET A 61 0.75 0.44 8.38
C MET A 61 1.55 -0.81 8.74
N LEU A 62 1.16 -1.52 9.80
CA LEU A 62 1.76 -2.82 10.15
C LEU A 62 1.55 -3.82 9.02
N ARG A 63 0.30 -4.01 8.54
CA ARG A 63 0.01 -4.94 7.44
C ARG A 63 0.77 -4.60 6.15
N GLN A 64 0.98 -3.31 5.84
CA GLN A 64 1.83 -2.91 4.72
C GLN A 64 3.27 -3.41 4.88
N ASN A 65 3.83 -3.33 6.09
CA ASN A 65 5.19 -3.79 6.36
C ASN A 65 5.26 -5.32 6.45
N GLU A 66 4.25 -5.99 7.02
CA GLU A 66 4.12 -7.45 7.00
C GLU A 66 4.10 -8.00 5.57
N GLU A 67 3.46 -7.30 4.62
CA GLU A 67 3.46 -7.69 3.21
C GLU A 67 4.85 -7.53 2.58
N ILE A 68 5.56 -6.44 2.87
CA ILE A 68 6.95 -6.22 2.42
C ILE A 68 7.86 -7.34 2.94
N ASP A 69 7.73 -7.68 4.22
CA ASP A 69 8.54 -8.70 4.87
C ASP A 69 8.18 -10.12 4.34
N ARG A 70 6.91 -10.41 4.10
CA ARG A 70 6.43 -11.66 3.48
C ARG A 70 7.04 -11.90 2.11
N LEU A 71 7.19 -10.83 1.34
CA LEU A 71 7.77 -10.86 -0.01
C LEU A 71 9.31 -10.82 -0.01
N GLY A 72 9.93 -10.63 1.14
CA GLY A 72 11.38 -10.47 1.26
C GLY A 72 11.92 -9.22 0.56
N LEU A 73 11.09 -8.19 0.39
CA LEU A 73 11.48 -6.98 -0.33
C LEU A 73 12.35 -6.08 0.53
N LEU A 74 13.40 -5.55 -0.08
CA LEU A 74 14.25 -4.55 0.53
C LEU A 74 13.60 -3.16 0.45
N ARG A 75 13.97 -2.30 1.39
CA ARG A 75 13.65 -0.87 1.33
C ARG A 75 14.79 -0.14 0.65
N ILE A 76 14.54 0.37 -0.52
CA ILE A 76 15.49 1.05 -1.42
C ILE A 76 16.15 2.21 -0.69
N GLN A 77 17.47 2.18 -0.56
CA GLN A 77 18.21 3.14 0.26
C GLN A 77 18.49 4.44 -0.49
N ASP A 78 18.97 4.33 -1.72
CA ASP A 78 19.44 5.46 -2.54
C ASP A 78 19.06 5.31 -4.01
N ASP A 79 19.55 6.20 -4.83
CA ASP A 79 19.23 6.23 -6.26
C ASP A 79 20.03 5.16 -7.05
N GLU A 80 21.18 4.70 -6.56
CA GLU A 80 21.97 3.65 -7.19
C GLU A 80 21.23 2.30 -7.09
N GLU A 81 20.77 1.92 -5.90
CA GLU A 81 19.95 0.73 -5.69
C GLU A 81 18.62 0.79 -6.47
N LEU A 82 18.02 1.99 -6.58
CA LEU A 82 16.83 2.19 -7.38
C LEU A 82 17.09 1.92 -8.87
N ASP A 83 18.19 2.43 -9.40
CA ASP A 83 18.56 2.28 -10.81
C ASP A 83 18.88 0.79 -11.13
N GLU A 84 19.49 0.06 -10.21
CA GLU A 84 19.68 -1.39 -10.32
C GLU A 84 18.35 -2.15 -10.43
N LEU A 85 17.41 -1.88 -9.52
CA LEU A 85 16.09 -2.52 -9.54
C LEU A 85 15.27 -2.20 -10.81
N ILE A 86 15.47 -1.02 -11.38
CA ILE A 86 14.87 -0.64 -12.67
C ILE A 86 15.55 -1.42 -13.81
N ALA A 87 16.87 -1.52 -13.83
CA ALA A 87 17.62 -2.25 -14.84
C ALA A 87 17.28 -3.76 -14.84
N ASP A 88 17.04 -4.33 -13.67
CA ASP A 88 16.65 -5.73 -13.48
C ASP A 88 15.16 -6.00 -13.74
N ASN A 89 14.39 -4.98 -14.11
CA ASN A 89 12.93 -5.03 -14.30
C ASN A 89 12.14 -5.43 -13.05
N GLU A 90 12.73 -5.32 -11.87
CA GLU A 90 12.02 -5.50 -10.61
C GLU A 90 11.06 -4.34 -10.30
N LEU A 91 11.39 -3.15 -10.82
CA LEU A 91 10.51 -1.99 -10.86
C LEU A 91 10.23 -1.62 -12.30
N VAL A 92 8.97 -1.34 -12.60
CA VAL A 92 8.48 -0.99 -13.93
C VAL A 92 7.91 0.42 -13.94
N GLU A 93 8.02 1.12 -15.05
CA GLU A 93 7.50 2.47 -15.19
C GLU A 93 5.97 2.47 -15.23
N ILE A 94 5.36 3.43 -14.55
CA ILE A 94 3.92 3.72 -14.65
C ILE A 94 3.72 4.55 -15.92
N THR A 95 3.00 3.99 -16.89
CA THR A 95 2.79 4.63 -18.18
C THR A 95 1.53 5.49 -18.18
N GLU A 96 1.61 6.72 -18.68
CA GLU A 96 0.44 7.58 -18.86
C GLU A 96 -0.47 7.04 -19.97
N GLY A 97 -1.76 7.14 -19.76
CA GLY A 97 -2.79 6.70 -20.71
C GLY A 97 -4.04 7.58 -20.64
N ALA A 98 -5.12 7.17 -21.28
CA ALA A 98 -6.37 7.91 -21.27
C ALA A 98 -6.91 8.14 -19.85
N GLY A 99 -6.81 7.10 -19.00
CA GLY A 99 -7.33 7.13 -17.63
C GLY A 99 -6.27 7.39 -16.53
N LEU A 100 -5.00 7.57 -16.90
CA LEU A 100 -3.88 7.68 -15.94
C LEU A 100 -2.92 8.81 -16.33
N ARG A 101 -2.61 9.67 -15.37
CA ARG A 101 -1.61 10.75 -15.50
C ARG A 101 -0.67 10.76 -14.33
N LEU A 102 0.55 11.18 -14.57
CA LEU A 102 1.55 11.43 -13.54
C LEU A 102 1.58 12.91 -13.18
N ALA A 103 1.84 13.22 -11.91
CA ALA A 103 1.97 14.61 -11.48
C ALA A 103 3.18 15.26 -12.23
N PRO A 104 3.04 16.50 -12.73
CA PRO A 104 4.10 17.15 -13.51
C PRO A 104 5.43 17.31 -12.75
N ASN A 105 5.38 17.35 -11.43
CA ASN A 105 6.54 17.45 -10.54
C ASN A 105 7.09 16.10 -10.07
N LEU A 106 6.51 14.98 -10.51
CA LEU A 106 7.03 13.66 -10.21
C LEU A 106 8.24 13.38 -11.12
N LEU A 107 9.40 13.28 -10.50
CA LEU A 107 10.67 13.06 -11.21
C LEU A 107 10.63 11.77 -12.03
N PRO A 108 11.30 11.71 -13.19
CA PRO A 108 11.28 10.51 -14.05
C PRO A 108 11.68 9.23 -13.32
N ASN A 109 12.77 9.25 -12.55
CA ASN A 109 13.23 8.10 -11.77
C ASN A 109 12.35 7.76 -10.55
N ARG A 110 11.24 8.45 -10.33
CA ARG A 110 10.26 8.18 -9.27
C ARG A 110 8.91 7.68 -9.79
N ARG A 111 8.82 7.43 -11.10
CA ARG A 111 7.61 6.95 -11.80
C ARG A 111 7.51 5.43 -11.85
N TYR A 112 8.29 4.75 -11.03
CA TYR A 112 8.41 3.29 -11.02
C TYR A 112 7.69 2.69 -9.83
N CYS A 113 7.27 1.43 -9.99
CA CYS A 113 6.67 0.61 -8.93
C CYS A 113 6.81 -0.88 -9.27
N LYS A 114 6.43 -1.75 -8.35
CA LYS A 114 6.34 -3.20 -8.64
C LYS A 114 5.31 -3.48 -9.76
N PRO A 115 5.51 -4.53 -10.58
CA PRO A 115 4.64 -4.83 -11.74
C PRO A 115 3.15 -4.87 -11.38
N TRP A 116 2.78 -5.56 -10.31
CA TRP A 116 1.39 -5.66 -9.86
C TRP A 116 0.80 -4.33 -9.37
N THR A 117 1.65 -3.43 -8.86
CA THR A 117 1.23 -2.06 -8.50
C THR A 117 0.88 -1.25 -9.73
N ARG A 118 1.70 -1.35 -10.81
CA ARG A 118 1.40 -0.73 -12.11
C ARG A 118 0.09 -1.28 -12.66
N ASP A 119 -0.06 -2.60 -12.69
CA ASP A 119 -1.25 -3.24 -13.25
C ASP A 119 -2.53 -2.79 -12.54
N PHE A 120 -2.49 -2.66 -11.21
CA PHE A 120 -3.62 -2.15 -10.43
C PHE A 120 -4.00 -0.71 -10.80
N VAL A 121 -3.01 0.19 -10.91
CA VAL A 121 -3.31 1.60 -11.21
C VAL A 121 -3.73 1.81 -12.66
N GLU A 122 -3.25 1.00 -13.58
CA GLU A 122 -3.69 0.99 -14.99
C GLU A 122 -5.14 0.49 -15.09
N ASP A 123 -5.49 -0.63 -14.45
CA ASP A 123 -6.85 -1.16 -14.41
C ASP A 123 -7.82 -0.17 -13.75
N MET A 124 -7.42 0.46 -12.64
CA MET A 124 -8.21 1.50 -11.99
C MET A 124 -8.37 2.73 -12.89
N GLY A 125 -7.29 3.14 -13.58
CA GLY A 125 -7.31 4.26 -14.51
C GLY A 125 -8.26 4.00 -15.68
N GLN A 126 -8.19 2.80 -16.27
CA GLN A 126 -9.09 2.39 -17.34
C GLN A 126 -10.57 2.42 -16.89
N ALA A 127 -10.89 1.80 -15.76
CA ALA A 127 -12.23 1.79 -15.20
C ALA A 127 -12.75 3.20 -14.88
N TYR A 128 -11.86 4.07 -14.40
CA TYR A 128 -12.20 5.48 -14.13
C TYR A 128 -12.49 6.25 -15.43
N TYR A 129 -11.70 6.00 -16.47
CA TYR A 129 -11.92 6.61 -17.78
C TYR A 129 -13.26 6.18 -18.40
N GLU A 130 -13.60 4.91 -18.30
CA GLU A 130 -14.87 4.38 -18.77
C GLU A 130 -16.07 5.04 -18.08
N GLU A 131 -16.00 5.31 -16.77
CA GLU A 131 -17.08 5.96 -16.01
C GLU A 131 -17.16 7.47 -16.23
N PHE A 132 -16.02 8.17 -16.39
CA PHE A 132 -15.97 9.63 -16.35
C PHE A 132 -15.40 10.30 -17.59
N GLY A 133 -14.83 9.59 -18.54
CA GLY A 133 -14.07 10.17 -19.66
C GLY A 133 -12.88 11.03 -19.18
N SER A 134 -12.32 10.70 -18.02
CA SER A 134 -11.29 11.47 -17.34
C SER A 134 -10.24 10.55 -16.73
N TYR A 135 -9.23 11.10 -16.07
CA TYR A 135 -8.10 10.35 -15.54
C TYR A 135 -7.96 10.48 -14.01
N ILE A 136 -7.34 9.48 -13.39
CA ILE A 136 -6.73 9.59 -12.07
C ILE A 136 -5.30 10.09 -12.21
N GLN A 137 -4.79 10.81 -11.19
CA GLN A 137 -3.41 11.31 -11.20
C GLN A 137 -2.60 10.68 -10.07
N ILE A 138 -1.43 10.15 -10.40
CA ILE A 138 -0.45 9.64 -9.43
C ILE A 138 0.47 10.78 -9.03
N ASN A 139 0.48 11.11 -7.74
CA ASN A 139 1.31 12.17 -7.17
C ASN A 139 2.67 11.67 -6.70
N SER A 140 2.77 10.40 -6.36
CA SER A 140 3.98 9.77 -5.83
C SER A 140 3.91 8.25 -6.06
N ALA A 141 5.07 7.65 -6.34
CA ALA A 141 5.24 6.20 -6.42
C ALA A 141 6.48 5.80 -5.60
N VAL A 142 7.49 5.16 -6.20
CA VAL A 142 8.69 4.73 -5.46
C VAL A 142 9.44 5.90 -4.81
N ARG A 143 9.98 5.64 -3.62
CA ARG A 143 10.88 6.57 -2.90
C ARG A 143 12.08 5.79 -2.37
N THR A 144 13.23 6.43 -2.33
CA THR A 144 14.38 5.92 -1.58
C THR A 144 14.33 6.36 -0.11
N ALA A 145 15.05 5.66 0.76
CA ALA A 145 15.16 6.04 2.17
C ALA A 145 15.75 7.46 2.33
N GLU A 146 16.70 7.84 1.48
CA GLU A 146 17.22 9.20 1.44
C GLU A 146 16.16 10.23 1.11
N GLN A 147 15.31 9.96 0.11
CA GLN A 147 14.22 10.85 -0.25
C GLN A 147 13.17 10.93 0.87
N GLN A 148 12.81 9.78 1.46
CA GLN A 148 11.89 9.72 2.60
C GLN A 148 12.43 10.50 3.81
N LYS A 149 13.74 10.43 4.06
CA LYS A 149 14.42 11.22 5.09
C LYS A 149 14.35 12.73 4.82
N LYS A 150 14.56 13.15 3.55
CA LYS A 150 14.39 14.55 3.11
C LYS A 150 12.94 15.00 3.33
N LEU A 151 11.95 14.18 2.92
CA LEU A 151 10.53 14.48 3.12
C LEU A 151 10.17 14.67 4.60
N ARG A 152 10.66 13.82 5.48
CA ARG A 152 10.38 13.90 6.93
C ARG A 152 10.90 15.16 7.62
N ARG A 153 11.96 15.79 7.10
CA ARG A 153 12.46 17.08 7.62
C ARG A 153 11.42 18.18 7.48
N HIS A 154 10.57 18.13 6.45
CA HIS A 154 9.55 19.13 6.15
C HIS A 154 8.13 18.66 6.50
N ASN A 155 7.90 17.35 6.59
CA ASN A 155 6.60 16.75 6.91
C ASN A 155 6.74 15.74 8.05
N ARG A 156 6.49 16.18 9.27
CA ARG A 156 6.54 15.31 10.48
C ARG A 156 5.49 14.19 10.50
N ASN A 157 4.50 14.24 9.61
CA ASN A 157 3.48 13.17 9.51
C ASN A 157 3.87 12.11 8.44
N ALA A 158 4.96 12.29 7.70
CA ALA A 158 5.46 11.26 6.80
C ALA A 158 5.92 10.04 7.60
N ALA A 159 5.64 8.85 7.07
CA ALA A 159 6.03 7.58 7.69
C ALA A 159 7.54 7.52 7.94
N PRO A 160 8.01 6.79 8.96
CA PRO A 160 9.44 6.62 9.25
C PRO A 160 10.16 5.88 8.11
N ILE A 161 11.49 5.92 8.15
CA ILE A 161 12.35 5.18 7.22
C ILE A 161 12.67 3.76 7.73
N GLU A 162 12.45 3.50 9.02
CA GLU A 162 12.78 2.25 9.69
C GLU A 162 11.67 1.83 10.65
N GLY A 163 11.67 0.55 11.05
CA GLY A 163 10.72 -0.04 11.99
C GLY A 163 9.42 -0.52 11.33
N ASP A 164 8.55 -1.06 12.16
CA ASP A 164 7.35 -1.81 11.77
C ASP A 164 6.29 -0.99 10.99
N VAL A 165 6.45 0.32 10.93
CA VAL A 165 5.57 1.24 10.21
C VAL A 165 6.35 2.13 9.25
N ALA A 166 7.47 1.63 8.76
CA ALA A 166 8.27 2.31 7.74
C ALA A 166 7.45 2.55 6.46
N SER A 167 7.88 3.54 5.67
CA SER A 167 7.16 3.90 4.44
C SER A 167 7.19 2.78 3.41
N SER A 168 6.04 2.28 3.02
CA SER A 168 5.89 1.25 1.97
C SER A 168 6.23 1.74 0.57
N HIS A 169 6.34 3.04 0.34
CA HIS A 169 6.88 3.60 -0.90
C HIS A 169 8.33 3.16 -1.17
N MET A 170 9.10 2.88 -0.11
CA MET A 170 10.50 2.48 -0.25
C MET A 170 10.67 1.04 -0.79
N ALA A 171 9.60 0.26 -0.86
CA ALA A 171 9.61 -1.06 -1.48
C ALA A 171 8.92 -1.10 -2.86
N GLY A 172 8.51 0.06 -3.38
CA GLY A 172 7.86 0.17 -4.68
C GLY A 172 6.42 -0.35 -4.75
N LEU A 173 5.79 -0.67 -3.62
CA LEU A 173 4.43 -1.23 -3.55
C LEU A 173 3.32 -0.17 -3.53
N THR A 174 3.66 1.11 -3.41
CA THR A 174 2.71 2.13 -2.99
C THR A 174 2.68 3.30 -3.95
N VAL A 175 1.46 3.80 -4.20
CA VAL A 175 1.21 5.04 -4.92
C VAL A 175 0.33 5.99 -4.11
N ASP A 176 0.50 7.29 -4.34
CA ASP A 176 -0.38 8.32 -3.83
C ASP A 176 -1.26 8.85 -4.97
N ILE A 177 -2.57 8.57 -4.92
CA ILE A 177 -3.55 9.01 -5.92
C ILE A 177 -4.11 10.37 -5.52
N ASN A 178 -4.03 11.35 -6.41
CA ASN A 178 -4.51 12.71 -6.16
C ASN A 178 -6.03 12.74 -5.96
N LYS A 179 -6.49 13.53 -4.98
CA LYS A 179 -7.93 13.80 -4.80
C LYS A 179 -8.32 15.26 -4.91
N ARG A 180 -7.36 16.15 -5.22
CA ARG A 180 -7.66 17.57 -5.45
C ARG A 180 -8.38 17.74 -6.77
N GLY A 181 -9.44 18.55 -6.75
CA GLY A 181 -10.21 18.84 -7.96
C GLY A 181 -11.26 17.80 -8.32
N LEU A 182 -11.34 16.68 -7.60
CA LEU A 182 -12.39 15.69 -7.81
C LEU A 182 -13.76 16.23 -7.43
N THR A 183 -14.77 15.94 -8.25
CA THR A 183 -16.17 16.10 -7.87
C THR A 183 -16.56 15.10 -6.78
N ARG A 184 -17.69 15.32 -6.12
CA ARG A 184 -18.21 14.37 -5.11
C ARG A 184 -18.45 12.97 -5.71
N LYS A 185 -18.95 12.91 -6.96
CA LYS A 185 -19.19 11.62 -7.65
C LYS A 185 -17.89 10.88 -7.90
N GLN A 186 -16.88 11.59 -8.42
CA GLN A 186 -15.55 11.00 -8.66
C GLN A 186 -14.88 10.53 -7.37
N HIS A 187 -14.91 11.35 -6.32
CA HIS A 187 -14.34 10.98 -5.02
C HIS A 187 -15.03 9.73 -4.46
N LYS A 188 -16.36 9.69 -4.48
CA LYS A 188 -17.13 8.52 -4.01
C LYS A 188 -16.83 7.27 -4.80
N TRP A 189 -16.71 7.38 -6.12
CA TRP A 189 -16.36 6.25 -6.98
C TRP A 189 -14.98 5.68 -6.62
N ILE A 190 -13.97 6.54 -6.43
CA ILE A 190 -12.63 6.12 -6.01
C ILE A 190 -12.68 5.44 -4.63
N GLU A 191 -13.42 6.01 -3.66
CA GLU A 191 -13.61 5.38 -2.36
C GLU A 191 -14.21 3.98 -2.47
N ASP A 192 -15.27 3.82 -3.27
CA ASP A 192 -15.95 2.54 -3.46
C ASP A 192 -15.06 1.52 -4.18
N TYR A 193 -14.34 1.96 -5.22
CA TYR A 193 -13.39 1.13 -5.94
C TYR A 193 -12.30 0.61 -5.00
N LEU A 194 -11.62 1.50 -4.30
CA LEU A 194 -10.55 1.14 -3.37
C LEU A 194 -11.06 0.29 -2.20
N LYS A 195 -12.27 0.59 -1.71
CA LYS A 195 -12.90 -0.20 -0.64
C LYS A 195 -13.11 -1.64 -1.05
N LYS A 196 -13.57 -1.91 -2.27
CA LYS A 196 -13.76 -3.26 -2.80
C LYS A 196 -12.48 -4.08 -2.67
N TYR A 197 -11.39 -3.60 -3.23
CA TYR A 197 -10.11 -4.33 -3.24
C TYR A 197 -9.45 -4.42 -1.85
N ARG A 198 -9.68 -3.42 -0.99
CA ARG A 198 -9.26 -3.50 0.42
C ARG A 198 -10.01 -4.59 1.17
N ASP A 199 -11.31 -4.68 0.98
CA ASP A 199 -12.15 -5.67 1.67
C ASP A 199 -11.83 -7.10 1.19
N GLU A 200 -11.30 -7.25 -0.01
CA GLU A 200 -10.75 -8.51 -0.56
C GLU A 200 -9.30 -8.79 -0.08
N GLY A 201 -8.67 -7.88 0.65
CA GLY A 201 -7.30 -8.02 1.16
C GLY A 201 -6.21 -7.88 0.09
N LEU A 202 -6.52 -7.25 -1.04
CA LEU A 202 -5.61 -7.05 -2.17
C LEU A 202 -4.83 -5.74 -2.08
N ILE A 203 -5.34 -4.78 -1.29
CA ILE A 203 -4.69 -3.50 -1.04
C ILE A 203 -4.85 -3.04 0.40
N GLU A 204 -3.91 -2.22 0.86
CA GLU A 204 -4.06 -1.38 2.04
C GLU A 204 -4.19 0.07 1.60
N VAL A 205 -5.18 0.77 2.13
CA VAL A 205 -5.48 2.14 1.70
C VAL A 205 -5.75 3.09 2.86
N ALA A 206 -5.23 4.31 2.73
CA ALA A 206 -5.48 5.40 3.67
C ALA A 206 -5.82 6.69 2.92
N GLU A 207 -6.98 7.27 3.20
CA GLU A 207 -7.29 8.61 2.73
C GLU A 207 -6.56 9.65 3.58
N GLU A 208 -5.66 10.41 2.96
CA GLU A 208 -4.90 11.45 3.61
C GLU A 208 -5.52 12.83 3.38
N ARG A 209 -5.81 13.53 4.48
CA ARG A 209 -6.43 14.85 4.40
C ARG A 209 -5.43 15.94 4.01
N ARG A 210 -4.25 15.95 4.64
CA ARG A 210 -3.28 17.06 4.46
C ARG A 210 -2.61 17.01 3.10
N GLN A 211 -2.28 15.83 2.64
CA GLN A 211 -1.64 15.61 1.34
C GLN A 211 -2.68 15.57 0.21
N ALA A 212 -3.96 15.47 0.57
CA ALA A 212 -5.09 15.39 -0.36
C ALA A 212 -4.90 14.27 -1.40
N CYS A 213 -4.56 13.09 -0.92
CA CYS A 213 -4.40 11.87 -1.73
C CYS A 213 -5.04 10.66 -1.05
N PHE A 214 -5.20 9.60 -1.82
CA PHE A 214 -5.35 8.24 -1.34
C PHE A 214 -3.97 7.60 -1.40
N HIS A 215 -3.43 7.22 -0.27
CA HIS A 215 -2.23 6.41 -0.13
C HIS A 215 -2.65 4.95 -0.29
N VAL A 216 -2.16 4.27 -1.32
CA VAL A 216 -2.60 2.91 -1.69
C VAL A 216 -1.36 2.03 -1.83
N MET A 217 -1.24 1.02 -0.97
CA MET A 217 -0.28 -0.06 -1.11
C MET A 217 -0.97 -1.26 -1.74
N ILE A 218 -0.36 -1.84 -2.75
CA ILE A 218 -0.90 -2.97 -3.50
C ILE A 218 -0.13 -4.24 -3.15
N SER A 219 -0.86 -5.29 -2.72
CA SER A 219 -0.31 -6.62 -2.48
C SER A 219 -0.02 -7.35 -3.79
N GLU A 220 1.02 -8.20 -3.81
CA GLU A 220 1.29 -9.12 -4.93
C GLU A 220 0.10 -10.05 -5.23
N ARG A 221 -0.75 -10.33 -4.24
CA ARG A 221 -1.99 -11.12 -4.41
C ARG A 221 -2.92 -10.55 -5.48
N TYR A 222 -2.75 -9.27 -5.84
CA TYR A 222 -3.50 -8.67 -6.93
C TYR A 222 -3.21 -9.35 -8.27
N SER A 223 -1.97 -9.74 -8.53
CA SER A 223 -1.61 -10.50 -9.74
C SER A 223 -2.34 -11.84 -9.79
N GLU A 224 -2.29 -12.60 -8.69
CA GLU A 224 -2.97 -13.90 -8.59
C GLU A 224 -4.49 -13.76 -8.78
N TRP A 225 -5.07 -12.75 -8.15
CA TRP A 225 -6.49 -12.43 -8.29
C TRP A 225 -6.83 -12.09 -9.76
N LYS A 226 -6.04 -11.27 -10.42
CA LYS A 226 -6.24 -10.88 -11.82
C LYS A 226 -6.14 -12.07 -12.78
N GLU A 227 -5.17 -12.95 -12.56
CA GLU A 227 -5.01 -14.18 -13.32
C GLU A 227 -6.25 -15.09 -13.19
N GLN A 228 -6.78 -15.24 -11.97
CA GLN A 228 -8.00 -16.02 -11.71
C GLN A 228 -9.23 -15.45 -12.44
N GLN A 229 -9.35 -14.11 -12.51
CA GLN A 229 -10.45 -13.46 -13.24
C GLN A 229 -10.35 -13.68 -14.77
N ASN A 230 -9.12 -13.79 -15.29
CA ASN A 230 -8.87 -13.97 -16.72
C ASN A 230 -8.90 -15.44 -17.18
N GLN A 231 -8.97 -16.41 -16.26
CA GLN A 231 -9.12 -17.81 -16.64
C GLN A 231 -10.52 -18.04 -17.25
N PRO A 232 -10.62 -18.65 -18.45
CA PRO A 232 -11.92 -18.98 -18.99
C PRO A 232 -12.62 -19.95 -18.04
N THR A 233 -13.84 -19.60 -17.63
CA THR A 233 -14.67 -20.48 -16.81
C THR A 233 -14.82 -21.79 -17.58
N THR A 234 -14.09 -22.83 -17.16
CA THR A 234 -14.28 -24.17 -17.69
C THR A 234 -15.71 -24.57 -17.31
N GLN A 235 -16.63 -24.50 -18.26
CA GLN A 235 -18.00 -24.96 -18.05
C GLN A 235 -17.93 -26.38 -17.50
N ALA A 236 -18.57 -26.62 -16.39
CA ALA A 236 -18.74 -27.94 -15.84
C ALA A 236 -19.27 -28.87 -16.95
N PRO A 237 -18.76 -30.11 -17.07
CA PRO A 237 -19.22 -31.02 -18.11
C PRO A 237 -20.74 -31.18 -18.00
N ALA A 238 -21.43 -30.94 -19.11
CA ALA A 238 -22.85 -31.10 -19.23
C ALA A 238 -23.24 -32.47 -18.65
N GLN A 239 -24.09 -32.46 -17.63
CA GLN A 239 -24.66 -33.69 -17.09
C GLN A 239 -25.32 -34.45 -18.25
N SER A 240 -24.78 -35.60 -18.58
CA SER A 240 -25.40 -36.55 -19.53
C SER A 240 -26.82 -36.86 -19.06
N GLN A 241 -27.80 -36.45 -19.84
CA GLN A 241 -29.17 -36.85 -19.62
C GLN A 241 -29.24 -38.38 -19.72
N PRO A 242 -29.97 -39.06 -18.80
CA PRO A 242 -30.19 -40.48 -18.92
C PRO A 242 -31.05 -40.77 -20.17
N GLU A 243 -30.59 -41.70 -21.00
CA GLU A 243 -31.33 -42.18 -22.15
C GLU A 243 -32.70 -42.72 -21.74
N PRO A 244 -33.78 -42.49 -22.56
CA PRO A 244 -35.07 -43.06 -22.26
C PRO A 244 -35.02 -44.60 -22.51
N SER A 245 -35.34 -45.37 -21.47
CA SER A 245 -35.49 -46.81 -21.54
C SER A 245 -36.62 -47.16 -22.55
N VAL A 246 -36.25 -47.75 -23.65
CA VAL A 246 -37.19 -48.33 -24.61
C VAL A 246 -37.73 -49.60 -23.98
N GLY A 247 -39.02 -49.56 -23.57
CA GLY A 247 -39.77 -50.77 -23.20
C GLY A 247 -39.98 -51.65 -24.40
N VAL A 248 -39.60 -52.92 -24.24
CA VAL A 248 -39.98 -54.00 -25.20
C VAL A 248 -41.20 -54.71 -24.63
N GLU A 249 -42.30 -54.62 -25.35
CA GLU A 249 -43.38 -55.55 -25.29
C GLU A 249 -43.12 -56.75 -26.17
#